data_abe5100c7c63212854ae0e1b99efd390
#
_entry.id   abe5100c7c63212854ae0e1b99efd390
#
_cell.length_a   1.000
_cell.length_b   1.000
_cell.length_c   1.000
_cell.angle_alpha   90.00
_cell.angle_beta   90.00
_cell.angle_gamma   90.00
#
_symmetry.space_group_name_H-M   'P 1'
#
loop_
_entity.id
_entity.type
_entity.pdbx_description
1 polymer ?
#
loop_
_entity_poly.entity_id
_entity_poly.type
_entity_poly.pdbx_seq_one_letter_code
_entity_poly.pdbx_strand_id
1 'polypeptide(L)'
;MGASWVRTHILNSHPNAKLTVFAIWLPMLAGDSRSAWDSNVLNDPRVKEFWDGDRIAGKWFADKQLGGLGGPGSIVWDAYYAFPRDSTWTSEPSRTLAAGSDIIDNVSGLEHNFIPLLHG
;
A
#
# COMPACT_ATOMS: atom_id res chain seq x y z
N MET A 1 9.74 -3.96 -6.16
CA MET A 1 9.29 -5.38 -6.17
C MET A 1 7.88 -5.54 -5.61
N GLY A 2 7.58 -4.93 -4.48
CA GLY A 2 6.25 -5.01 -3.90
C GLY A 2 5.15 -4.46 -4.80
N ALA A 3 5.36 -3.29 -5.38
CA ALA A 3 4.39 -2.68 -6.29
C ALA A 3 4.18 -3.53 -7.53
N SER A 4 5.23 -4.13 -8.08
CA SER A 4 5.13 -5.02 -9.24
C SER A 4 4.32 -6.28 -8.90
N TRP A 5 4.48 -6.81 -7.70
CA TRP A 5 3.68 -7.94 -7.23
C TRP A 5 2.19 -7.58 -7.18
N VAL A 6 1.86 -6.41 -6.63
CA VAL A 6 0.49 -5.90 -6.56
C VAL A 6 -0.10 -5.77 -7.96
N ARG A 7 0.66 -5.20 -8.90
CA ARG A 7 0.24 -5.08 -10.30
C ARG A 7 -0.10 -6.44 -10.90
N THR A 8 0.80 -7.40 -10.75
CA THR A 8 0.66 -8.71 -11.38
C THR A 8 -0.44 -9.55 -10.73
N HIS A 9 -0.44 -9.66 -9.41
CA HIS A 9 -1.27 -10.62 -8.68
C HIS A 9 -2.62 -10.06 -8.25
N ILE A 10 -2.78 -8.74 -8.21
CA ILE A 10 -4.04 -8.11 -7.83
C ILE A 10 -4.67 -7.43 -9.04
N LEU A 11 -4.01 -6.41 -9.59
CA LEU A 11 -4.62 -5.59 -10.64
C LEU A 11 -4.80 -6.35 -11.94
N ASN A 12 -3.74 -6.97 -12.45
CA ASN A 12 -3.80 -7.68 -13.72
C ASN A 12 -4.56 -8.99 -13.64
N SER A 13 -4.52 -9.67 -12.50
CA SER A 13 -5.23 -10.93 -12.29
C SER A 13 -6.71 -10.74 -12.00
N HIS A 14 -7.13 -9.54 -11.61
CA HIS A 14 -8.52 -9.20 -11.30
C HIS A 14 -8.90 -7.89 -12.01
N PRO A 15 -8.92 -7.89 -13.36
CA PRO A 15 -9.07 -6.64 -14.11
C PRO A 15 -10.42 -5.96 -13.92
N ASN A 16 -11.46 -6.72 -13.57
CA ASN A 16 -12.82 -6.19 -13.39
C ASN A 16 -13.19 -6.00 -11.92
N ALA A 17 -12.31 -6.31 -11.00
CA ALA A 17 -12.58 -6.14 -9.57
C ALA A 17 -12.69 -4.65 -9.23
N LYS A 18 -13.68 -4.29 -8.42
CA LYS A 18 -13.88 -2.93 -7.95
C LYS A 18 -13.06 -2.70 -6.69
N LEU A 19 -11.92 -2.08 -6.85
CA LEU A 19 -11.06 -1.68 -5.74
C LEU A 19 -10.42 -0.34 -6.04
N THR A 20 -9.92 0.30 -5.00
CA THR A 20 -9.11 1.51 -5.13
C THR A 20 -7.78 1.26 -4.43
N VAL A 21 -6.70 1.61 -5.10
CA VAL A 21 -5.35 1.52 -4.55
C VAL A 21 -4.80 2.94 -4.40
N PHE A 22 -4.34 3.25 -3.20
CA PHE A 22 -3.60 4.48 -2.94
C PHE A 22 -2.13 4.11 -2.82
N ALA A 23 -1.34 4.53 -3.78
CA ALA A 23 0.10 4.27 -3.78
C ALA A 23 0.82 5.55 -3.35
N ILE A 24 1.51 5.47 -2.22
CA ILE A 24 2.24 6.59 -1.65
C ILE A 24 3.72 6.28 -1.77
N TRP A 25 4.40 7.04 -2.61
CA TRP A 25 5.82 6.88 -2.88
C TRP A 25 6.63 7.85 -2.03
N LEU A 26 7.71 7.38 -1.43
CA LEU A 26 8.54 8.23 -0.57
C LEU A 26 10.03 7.94 -0.80
N PRO A 27 10.90 8.95 -0.55
CA PRO A 27 12.34 8.82 -0.80
C PRO A 27 13.02 8.12 0.39
N MET A 28 13.27 6.80 0.27
CA MET A 28 13.92 6.02 1.31
C MET A 28 15.33 5.58 0.94
N LEU A 29 15.61 5.47 -0.36
CA LEU A 29 16.91 5.02 -0.86
C LEU A 29 17.67 6.18 -1.52
N ALA A 30 18.98 6.10 -1.57
CA ALA A 30 19.79 7.08 -2.24
C ALA A 30 19.39 7.17 -3.72
N GLY A 31 19.16 8.40 -4.20
CA GLY A 31 18.71 8.63 -5.57
C GLY A 31 17.19 8.66 -5.74
N ASP A 32 16.43 8.33 -4.72
CA ASP A 32 14.97 8.43 -4.80
C ASP A 32 14.55 9.90 -4.93
N SER A 33 13.70 10.17 -5.90
CA SER A 33 13.11 11.48 -6.09
C SER A 33 11.82 11.34 -6.89
N ARG A 34 11.00 12.39 -6.90
CA ARG A 34 9.79 12.38 -7.71
C ARG A 34 10.09 12.20 -9.20
N SER A 35 11.18 12.76 -9.68
CA SER A 35 11.56 12.63 -11.10
C SER A 35 12.11 11.24 -11.44
N ALA A 36 12.65 10.51 -10.46
CA ALA A 36 13.14 9.15 -10.65
C ALA A 36 12.04 8.10 -10.48
N TRP A 37 10.87 8.49 -9.98
CA TRP A 37 9.75 7.60 -9.76
C TRP A 37 9.16 7.12 -11.09
N ASP A 38 8.98 5.80 -11.21
CA ASP A 38 8.39 5.19 -12.40
C ASP A 38 6.88 5.00 -12.21
N SER A 39 6.10 5.90 -12.79
CA SER A 39 4.63 5.87 -12.72
C SER A 39 4.01 4.69 -13.50
N ASN A 40 4.79 3.97 -14.31
CA ASN A 40 4.29 2.84 -15.08
C ASN A 40 4.20 1.55 -14.28
N VAL A 41 4.82 1.47 -13.11
CA VAL A 41 4.80 0.25 -12.29
C VAL A 41 3.37 -0.12 -11.90
N LEU A 42 2.55 0.87 -11.54
CA LEU A 42 1.14 0.66 -11.17
C LEU A 42 0.22 1.41 -12.14
N ASN A 43 0.39 1.18 -13.44
CA ASN A 43 -0.39 1.85 -14.47
C ASN A 43 -1.78 1.20 -14.61
N ASP A 44 -2.72 1.61 -13.76
CA ASP A 44 -4.08 1.11 -13.73
C ASP A 44 -5.00 2.26 -13.28
N PRO A 45 -6.19 2.46 -13.90
CA PRO A 45 -7.07 3.58 -13.54
C PRO A 45 -7.60 3.51 -12.10
N ARG A 46 -7.54 2.36 -11.45
CA ARG A 46 -7.97 2.21 -10.06
C ARG A 46 -6.91 2.68 -9.05
N VAL A 47 -5.70 2.96 -9.52
CA VAL A 47 -4.58 3.41 -8.67
C VAL A 47 -4.53 4.93 -8.64
N LYS A 48 -4.48 5.49 -7.44
CA LYS A 48 -4.22 6.91 -7.20
C LYS A 48 -2.85 7.03 -6.57
N GLU A 49 -1.94 7.74 -7.23
CA GLU A 49 -0.55 7.79 -6.85
C GLU A 49 -0.20 9.14 -6.23
N PHE A 50 0.59 9.11 -5.17
CA PHE A 50 1.04 10.28 -4.42
C PHE A 50 2.54 10.20 -4.18
N TRP A 51 3.19 11.36 -4.13
CA TRP A 51 4.58 11.48 -3.74
C TRP A 51 4.66 12.14 -2.37
N ASP A 52 5.30 11.46 -1.41
CA ASP A 52 5.47 11.91 -0.03
C ASP A 52 6.94 12.27 0.20
N GLY A 53 7.37 13.42 -0.31
CA GLY A 53 8.77 13.83 -0.29
C GLY A 53 9.33 14.06 1.13
N ASP A 54 8.48 14.44 2.07
CA ASP A 54 8.85 14.69 3.47
C ASP A 54 8.62 13.49 4.37
N ARG A 55 8.18 12.36 3.82
CA ARG A 55 7.90 11.11 4.54
C ARG A 55 6.83 11.26 5.63
N ILE A 56 5.88 12.18 5.41
CA ILE A 56 4.84 12.49 6.39
C ILE A 56 3.93 11.29 6.61
N ALA A 57 3.47 10.65 5.53
CA ALA A 57 2.63 9.46 5.63
C ALA A 57 3.38 8.30 6.29
N GLY A 58 4.63 8.05 5.90
CA GLY A 58 5.44 6.99 6.48
C GLY A 58 5.63 7.15 7.98
N LYS A 59 5.86 8.38 8.44
CA LYS A 59 5.99 8.71 9.85
C LYS A 59 4.66 8.56 10.58
N TRP A 60 3.56 9.00 9.96
CA TRP A 60 2.22 8.89 10.55
C TRP A 60 1.84 7.43 10.80
N PHE A 61 2.00 6.56 9.80
CA PHE A 61 1.69 5.14 9.94
C PHE A 61 2.57 4.47 11.00
N ALA A 62 3.84 4.87 11.11
CA ALA A 62 4.75 4.34 12.13
C ALA A 62 4.32 4.76 13.54
N ASP A 63 3.95 6.04 13.72
CA ASP A 63 3.51 6.54 15.01
C ASP A 63 2.21 5.90 15.47
N LYS A 64 1.30 5.63 14.55
CA LYS A 64 0.01 4.96 14.85
C LYS A 64 0.16 3.46 15.03
N GLN A 65 1.26 2.88 14.58
CA GLN A 65 1.49 1.43 14.61
C GLN A 65 0.34 0.64 14.00
N LEU A 66 -0.27 1.19 12.96
CA LEU A 66 -1.40 0.57 12.28
C LEU A 66 -0.98 -0.81 11.74
N GLY A 67 -1.80 -1.82 11.97
CA GLY A 67 -1.49 -3.19 11.55
C GLY A 67 -0.26 -3.78 12.25
N GLY A 68 0.22 -3.16 13.33
CA GLY A 68 1.40 -3.60 14.06
C GLY A 68 2.72 -3.21 13.41
N LEU A 69 2.69 -2.33 12.40
CA LEU A 69 3.90 -1.92 11.68
C LEU A 69 4.50 -0.66 12.28
N GLY A 70 5.83 -0.60 12.28
CA GLY A 70 6.58 0.56 12.71
C GLY A 70 6.58 0.77 14.21
N GLY A 71 6.78 2.03 14.60
CA GLY A 71 6.80 2.48 15.98
C GLY A 71 7.19 3.94 16.04
N PRO A 72 7.02 4.63 17.20
CA PRO A 72 7.38 6.03 17.33
C PRO A 72 8.82 6.29 16.92
N GLY A 73 9.03 7.32 16.10
CA GLY A 73 10.36 7.68 15.61
C GLY A 73 10.84 6.92 14.40
N SER A 74 10.07 5.95 13.89
CA SER A 74 10.43 5.21 12.69
C SER A 74 9.61 5.69 11.49
N ILE A 75 9.80 5.02 10.34
CA ILE A 75 9.07 5.31 9.11
C ILE A 75 8.59 3.97 8.54
N VAL A 76 7.30 3.89 8.23
CA VAL A 76 6.75 2.73 7.50
C VAL A 76 6.99 2.96 6.01
N TRP A 77 7.60 2.00 5.34
CA TRP A 77 7.83 2.00 3.90
C TRP A 77 7.91 0.57 3.39
N ASP A 78 7.80 0.39 2.09
CA ASP A 78 7.69 -0.94 1.46
C ASP A 78 6.65 -1.78 2.20
N ALA A 79 5.47 -1.19 2.41
CA ALA A 79 4.42 -1.76 3.22
C ALA A 79 3.07 -1.61 2.52
N TYR A 80 2.13 -2.46 2.90
CA TYR A 80 0.75 -2.33 2.47
C TYR A 80 -0.20 -2.37 3.65
N TYR A 81 -1.37 -1.77 3.43
CA TYR A 81 -2.53 -1.87 4.31
C TYR A 81 -3.74 -2.16 3.46
N ALA A 82 -4.47 -3.21 3.76
CA ALA A 82 -5.68 -3.59 3.04
C ALA A 82 -6.90 -3.39 3.93
N PHE A 83 -7.94 -2.75 3.39
CA PHE A 83 -9.14 -2.40 4.13
C PHE A 83 -10.38 -2.98 3.45
N PRO A 84 -11.44 -3.33 4.20
CA PRO A 84 -12.69 -3.75 3.59
C PRO A 84 -13.38 -2.58 2.90
N ARG A 85 -14.33 -2.90 1.99
CA ARG A 85 -15.03 -1.88 1.19
C ARG A 85 -15.85 -0.90 2.03
N ASP A 86 -16.29 -1.30 3.21
CA ASP A 86 -17.09 -0.48 4.11
C ASP A 86 -16.26 0.23 5.17
N SER A 87 -14.94 0.21 5.03
CA SER A 87 -14.04 0.89 5.94
C SER A 87 -14.22 2.40 5.83
N THR A 88 -14.20 3.06 6.98
CA THR A 88 -14.27 4.52 7.06
C THR A 88 -13.00 5.05 7.69
N TRP A 89 -12.63 6.26 7.30
CA TRP A 89 -11.46 6.95 7.83
C TRP A 89 -11.91 8.24 8.49
N THR A 90 -11.83 8.30 9.81
CA THR A 90 -12.02 9.55 10.56
C THR A 90 -10.66 10.08 11.00
N SER A 91 -10.16 9.73 12.16
CA SER A 91 -8.77 9.98 12.53
C SER A 91 -7.86 8.81 12.15
N GLU A 92 -8.42 7.60 12.07
CA GLU A 92 -7.76 6.38 11.66
C GLU A 92 -8.73 5.51 10.85
N PRO A 93 -8.22 4.57 10.02
CA PRO A 93 -9.09 3.61 9.35
C PRO A 93 -9.81 2.72 10.36
N SER A 94 -11.07 2.37 10.08
CA SER A 94 -11.89 1.62 11.02
C SER A 94 -11.47 0.18 11.19
N ARG A 95 -10.96 -0.47 10.13
CA ARG A 95 -10.51 -1.87 10.16
C ARG A 95 -9.39 -2.09 9.17
N THR A 96 -8.55 -3.08 9.48
CA THR A 96 -7.49 -3.52 8.56
C THR A 96 -7.65 -5.01 8.31
N LEU A 97 -7.77 -5.40 7.04
CA LEU A 97 -7.85 -6.82 6.64
C LEU A 97 -6.48 -7.48 6.69
N ALA A 98 -5.46 -6.76 6.29
CA ALA A 98 -4.09 -7.25 6.27
C ALA A 98 -3.13 -6.07 6.22
N ALA A 99 -1.93 -6.27 6.71
CA ALA A 99 -0.83 -5.32 6.60
C ALA A 99 0.49 -6.08 6.63
N GLY A 100 1.51 -5.51 6.00
CA GLY A 100 2.84 -6.11 6.01
C GLY A 100 3.88 -5.13 5.49
N SER A 101 5.08 -5.17 6.02
CA SER A 101 6.23 -4.46 5.50
C SER A 101 7.25 -5.45 4.97
N ASP A 102 8.06 -4.99 4.01
CA ASP A 102 8.67 -5.79 2.98
C ASP A 102 7.58 -6.56 2.24
N ILE A 103 6.87 -5.84 1.35
CA ILE A 103 5.64 -6.35 0.71
C ILE A 103 5.85 -7.74 0.14
N ILE A 104 6.94 -7.93 -0.61
CA ILE A 104 7.19 -9.19 -1.32
C ILE A 104 7.32 -10.40 -0.39
N ASP A 105 7.75 -10.18 0.84
CA ASP A 105 7.95 -11.24 1.83
C ASP A 105 6.73 -11.43 2.74
N ASN A 106 5.69 -10.59 2.59
CA ASN A 106 4.53 -10.58 3.49
C ASN A 106 3.19 -10.54 2.75
N VAL A 107 3.15 -11.16 1.56
CA VAL A 107 1.95 -11.16 0.72
C VAL A 107 0.87 -12.14 1.17
N SER A 108 1.18 -13.04 2.11
CA SER A 108 0.23 -14.04 2.57
C SER A 108 -1.06 -13.43 3.12
N GLY A 109 -0.97 -12.29 3.81
CA GLY A 109 -2.15 -11.57 4.29
C GLY A 109 -3.05 -11.10 3.17
N LEU A 110 -2.46 -10.61 2.08
CA LEU A 110 -3.22 -10.22 0.90
C LEU A 110 -3.88 -11.44 0.24
N GLU A 111 -3.13 -12.53 0.10
CA GLU A 111 -3.63 -13.75 -0.53
C GLU A 111 -4.77 -14.38 0.24
N HIS A 112 -4.71 -14.38 1.56
CA HIS A 112 -5.71 -15.04 2.40
C HIS A 112 -6.88 -14.14 2.79
N ASN A 113 -6.64 -12.84 3.03
CA ASN A 113 -7.65 -11.97 3.63
C ASN A 113 -8.20 -10.90 2.68
N PHE A 114 -7.55 -10.64 1.56
CA PHE A 114 -7.95 -9.57 0.65
C PHE A 114 -8.34 -10.09 -0.73
N ILE A 115 -7.45 -10.82 -1.40
CA ILE A 115 -7.71 -11.29 -2.77
C ILE A 115 -9.01 -12.10 -2.89
N PRO A 116 -9.37 -12.99 -1.92
CA PRO A 116 -10.63 -13.73 -2.01
C PRO A 116 -11.88 -12.85 -2.02
N LEU A 117 -11.78 -11.59 -1.59
CA LEU A 117 -12.90 -10.65 -1.61
C LEU A 117 -13.08 -9.96 -2.96
N LEU A 118 -12.11 -10.11 -3.86
CA LEU A 118 -12.19 -9.51 -5.18
C LEU A 118 -13.07 -10.37 -6.09
N HIS A 119 -14.02 -9.73 -6.75
CA HIS A 119 -14.93 -10.38 -7.67
C HIS A 119 -14.74 -9.79 -9.08
N GLY A 120 -14.48 -10.63 -10.02
CA GLY A 120 -14.20 -10.23 -11.41
C GLY A 120 -12.87 -10.72 -11.90
#